data_b9bec90a30d8515625ab11c337eeefb7
#
_entry.id   b9bec90a30d8515625ab11c337eeefb7
#
_cell.length_a   1.000
_cell.length_b   1.000
_cell.length_c   1.000
_cell.angle_alpha   90.00
_cell.angle_beta   90.00
_cell.angle_gamma   90.00
#
_symmetry.space_group_name_H-M   'P 1'
#
loop_
_entity.id
_entity.type
_entity.pdbx_description
1 polymer ?
#
loop_
_entity_poly.entity_id
_entity_poly.type
_entity_poly.pdbx_seq_one_letter_code
_entity_poly.pdbx_strand_id
1 'polypeptide(L)'
;DYVDTGSWSTKAISEAKRLTRVNVAATSRDHDYDRVPGFRDWRLSKSARYVHLTSNETIGGVQFHEFPDTGDVPLVADMSSDFLSRPVDAHRFGLIYAGAQKNVGPAGLCIVVIR
;
A
#
# COMPACT_ATOMS: atom_id res chain seq x y z
N ASP A 1 -1.85 4.90 9.40
CA ASP A 1 -0.46 4.45 9.22
C ASP A 1 -0.16 4.22 7.75
N TYR A 2 1.08 4.43 7.36
CA TYR A 2 1.56 4.24 5.98
C TYR A 2 2.86 3.46 5.96
N VAL A 3 3.09 2.70 4.89
CA VAL A 3 4.35 2.00 4.63
C VAL A 3 5.03 2.64 3.43
N ASP A 4 6.30 3.03 3.61
CA ASP A 4 7.09 3.78 2.63
C ASP A 4 8.08 2.82 1.94
N THR A 5 7.72 2.39 0.73
CA THR A 5 8.47 1.39 -0.05
C THR A 5 8.94 1.89 -1.41
N GLY A 6 8.74 3.19 -1.69
CA GLY A 6 9.20 3.79 -2.95
C GLY A 6 8.47 5.05 -3.33
N SER A 7 8.51 5.37 -4.61
CA SER A 7 8.02 6.65 -5.13
C SER A 7 6.51 6.84 -4.96
N TRP A 8 5.73 5.78 -5.14
CA TRP A 8 4.27 5.89 -5.07
C TRP A 8 3.79 5.96 -3.64
N SER A 9 4.32 5.15 -2.73
CA SER A 9 4.02 5.25 -1.30
C SER A 9 4.46 6.59 -0.71
N THR A 10 5.63 7.11 -1.10
CA THR A 10 6.07 8.45 -0.69
C THR A 10 5.09 9.54 -1.12
N LYS A 11 4.56 9.48 -2.36
CA LYS A 11 3.54 10.42 -2.84
C LYS A 11 2.24 10.28 -2.04
N ALA A 12 1.77 9.06 -1.80
CA ALA A 12 0.57 8.81 -1.00
C ALA A 12 0.72 9.38 0.42
N ILE A 13 1.87 9.19 1.06
CA ILE A 13 2.21 9.78 2.36
C ILE A 13 2.17 11.31 2.30
N SER A 14 2.75 11.91 1.26
CA SER A 14 2.78 13.37 1.09
C SER A 14 1.36 13.95 0.97
N GLU A 15 0.49 13.33 0.19
CA GLU A 15 -0.90 13.78 0.05
C GLU A 15 -1.68 13.58 1.36
N ALA A 16 -1.51 12.45 2.04
CA ALA A 16 -2.18 12.19 3.31
C ALA A 16 -1.79 13.20 4.40
N LYS A 17 -0.52 13.60 4.45
CA LYS A 17 -0.01 14.62 5.41
C LYS A 17 -0.66 16.00 5.26
N ARG A 18 -1.23 16.29 4.10
CA ARG A 18 -1.98 17.55 3.86
C ARG A 18 -3.33 17.55 4.56
N LEU A 19 -3.87 16.38 4.85
CA LEU A 19 -5.23 16.20 5.37
C LEU A 19 -5.25 15.73 6.83
N THR A 20 -4.23 14.99 7.26
CA THR A 20 -4.23 14.37 8.59
C THR A 20 -2.82 14.11 9.10
N ARG A 21 -2.73 13.71 10.38
CA ARG A 21 -1.48 13.20 10.95
C ARG A 21 -1.19 11.80 10.38
N VAL A 22 0.02 11.62 9.85
CA VAL A 22 0.49 10.35 9.28
C VAL A 22 1.62 9.79 10.14
N ASN A 23 1.49 8.54 10.55
CA ASN A 23 2.58 7.73 11.07
C ASN A 23 3.15 6.88 9.93
N VAL A 24 4.45 6.98 9.67
CA VAL A 24 5.15 6.06 8.76
C VAL A 24 5.57 4.86 9.58
N ALA A 25 4.78 3.79 9.46
CA ALA A 25 4.93 2.59 10.28
C ALA A 25 6.18 1.78 9.93
N ALA A 26 6.60 1.82 8.67
CA ALA A 26 7.83 1.20 8.19
C ALA A 26 8.31 1.92 6.93
N THR A 27 9.62 1.85 6.67
CA THR A 27 10.25 2.39 5.46
C THR A 27 11.43 1.53 5.06
N SER A 28 11.68 1.43 3.77
CA SER A 28 12.90 0.85 3.21
C SER A 28 13.84 1.92 2.61
N ARG A 29 13.63 3.17 2.95
CA ARG A 29 14.43 4.31 2.44
C ARG A 29 15.93 4.14 2.68
N ASP A 30 16.32 3.65 3.86
CA ASP A 30 17.73 3.44 4.22
C ASP A 30 18.40 2.31 3.41
N HIS A 31 17.61 1.61 2.60
CA HIS A 31 18.02 0.59 1.66
C HIS A 31 17.67 0.97 0.21
N ASP A 32 17.63 2.26 -0.10
CA ASP A 32 17.30 2.77 -1.44
C ASP A 32 16.03 2.17 -2.04
N TYR A 33 15.08 1.78 -1.17
CA TYR A 33 13.83 1.13 -1.57
C TYR A 33 14.00 -0.15 -2.39
N ASP A 34 14.98 -0.99 -2.04
CA ASP A 34 15.27 -2.25 -2.73
C ASP A 34 14.45 -3.45 -2.23
N ARG A 35 13.65 -3.25 -1.19
CA ARG A 35 12.91 -4.32 -0.49
C ARG A 35 11.64 -3.84 0.19
N VAL A 36 10.79 -4.81 0.54
CA VAL A 36 9.70 -4.61 1.51
C VAL A 36 10.28 -4.70 2.93
N PRO A 37 10.00 -3.75 3.84
CA PRO A 37 10.40 -3.85 5.23
C PRO A 37 9.78 -5.09 5.90
N GLY A 38 10.56 -5.77 6.75
CA GLY A 38 10.07 -6.93 7.49
C GLY A 38 8.84 -6.59 8.35
N PHE A 39 7.80 -7.41 8.32
CA PHE A 39 6.54 -7.11 9.04
C PHE A 39 6.71 -6.97 10.55
N ARG A 40 7.72 -7.61 11.13
CA ARG A 40 8.05 -7.51 12.56
C ARG A 40 8.62 -6.14 12.95
N ASP A 41 9.13 -5.40 11.97
CA ASP A 41 9.77 -4.10 12.19
C ASP A 41 8.77 -2.94 12.10
N TRP A 42 7.52 -3.23 11.72
CA TRP A 42 6.51 -2.20 11.57
C TRP A 42 6.08 -1.62 12.91
N ARG A 43 6.04 -0.30 13.00
CA ARG A 43 5.62 0.46 14.18
C ARG A 43 4.19 0.97 13.99
N LEU A 44 3.23 0.05 14.04
CA LEU A 44 1.82 0.38 13.89
C LEU A 44 1.31 1.19 15.08
N SER A 45 0.52 2.22 14.80
CA SER A 45 -0.18 3.02 15.80
C SER A 45 -1.45 2.31 16.26
N LYS A 46 -1.66 2.17 17.56
CA LYS A 46 -2.90 1.60 18.13
C LYS A 46 -4.15 2.40 17.80
N SER A 47 -4.00 3.67 17.45
CA SER A 47 -5.09 4.58 17.09
C SER A 47 -5.24 4.79 15.58
N ALA A 48 -4.52 4.04 14.76
CA ALA A 48 -4.62 4.16 13.31
C ALA A 48 -6.02 3.78 12.83
N ARG A 49 -6.56 4.56 11.90
CA ARG A 49 -7.83 4.26 11.24
C ARG A 49 -7.68 3.21 10.14
N TYR A 50 -6.50 3.13 9.57
CA TYR A 50 -6.11 2.15 8.57
C TYR A 50 -4.59 2.06 8.45
N VAL A 51 -4.11 1.00 7.85
CA VAL A 51 -2.73 0.85 7.38
C VAL A 51 -2.74 0.89 5.86
N HIS A 52 -2.01 1.82 5.28
CA HIS A 52 -1.90 1.96 3.82
C HIS A 52 -0.58 1.43 3.31
N LEU A 53 -0.62 0.68 2.22
CA LEU A 53 0.55 0.25 1.46
C LEU A 53 0.31 0.38 -0.06
N THR A 54 1.40 0.50 -0.80
CA THR A 54 1.42 0.36 -2.25
C THR A 54 1.95 -1.05 -2.58
N SER A 55 1.09 -1.91 -3.13
CA SER A 55 1.38 -3.34 -3.31
C SER A 55 2.53 -3.60 -4.27
N ASN A 56 2.73 -2.70 -5.25
CA ASN A 56 3.81 -2.77 -6.21
C ASN A 56 4.32 -1.36 -6.58
N GLU A 57 5.57 -1.10 -6.25
CA GLU A 57 6.29 0.12 -6.62
C GLU A 57 6.85 -0.02 -8.03
N THR A 58 6.10 0.41 -9.03
CA THR A 58 6.39 0.19 -10.46
C THR A 58 7.74 0.75 -10.90
N ILE A 59 8.21 1.84 -10.28
CA ILE A 59 9.47 2.49 -10.63
C ILE A 59 10.64 1.73 -10.01
N GLY A 60 10.56 1.42 -8.72
CA GLY A 60 11.62 0.73 -7.99
C GLY A 60 11.61 -0.79 -8.14
N GLY A 61 10.52 -1.37 -8.63
CA GLY A 61 10.39 -2.81 -8.81
C GLY A 61 10.15 -3.60 -7.51
N VAL A 62 9.76 -2.94 -6.43
CA VAL A 62 9.47 -3.59 -5.14
C VAL A 62 8.01 -3.99 -5.08
N GLN A 63 7.73 -5.26 -4.79
CA GLN A 63 6.37 -5.81 -4.71
C GLN A 63 6.17 -6.58 -3.41
N PHE A 64 4.99 -6.42 -2.81
CA PHE A 64 4.53 -7.23 -1.71
C PHE A 64 4.02 -8.58 -2.24
N HIS A 65 4.73 -9.65 -1.97
CA HIS A 65 4.29 -11.02 -2.28
C HIS A 65 3.36 -11.58 -1.21
N GLU A 66 3.53 -11.12 0.02
CA GLU A 66 2.68 -11.41 1.17
C GLU A 66 2.18 -10.09 1.76
N PHE A 67 1.07 -10.15 2.49
CA PHE A 67 0.52 -8.98 3.16
C PHE A 67 0.55 -9.18 4.67
N PRO A 68 0.75 -8.10 5.46
CA PRO A 68 0.79 -8.20 6.91
C PRO A 68 -0.58 -8.54 7.50
N ASP A 69 -0.56 -9.08 8.69
CA ASP A 69 -1.70 -9.05 9.59
C ASP A 69 -1.67 -7.73 10.37
N THR A 70 -2.70 -6.93 10.22
CA THR A 70 -2.86 -5.62 10.87
C THR A 70 -3.87 -5.67 12.03
N GLY A 71 -4.31 -6.86 12.41
CA GLY A 71 -5.33 -7.06 13.44
C GLY A 71 -6.64 -6.39 13.07
N ASP A 72 -7.22 -5.63 14.01
CA ASP A 72 -8.50 -4.93 13.81
C ASP A 72 -8.37 -3.66 12.95
N VAL A 73 -7.17 -3.21 12.62
CA VAL A 73 -6.94 -2.02 11.80
C VAL A 73 -7.05 -2.38 10.32
N PRO A 74 -7.99 -1.79 9.55
CA PRO A 74 -8.17 -2.12 8.15
C PRO A 74 -6.90 -1.92 7.31
N LEU A 75 -6.55 -2.90 6.50
CA LEU A 75 -5.49 -2.77 5.50
C LEU A 75 -6.06 -2.13 4.23
N VAL A 76 -5.43 -1.06 3.77
CA VAL A 76 -5.77 -0.35 2.53
C VAL A 76 -4.61 -0.51 1.55
N ALA A 77 -4.90 -0.96 0.34
CA ALA A 77 -3.86 -1.18 -0.67
C ALA A 77 -4.12 -0.41 -1.96
N ASP A 78 -3.10 0.32 -2.40
CA ASP A 78 -2.97 0.74 -3.79
C ASP A 78 -2.40 -0.42 -4.60
N MET A 79 -3.24 -1.01 -5.47
CA MET A 79 -2.86 -2.09 -6.37
C MET A 79 -2.87 -1.63 -7.84
N SER A 80 -2.69 -0.35 -8.11
CA SER A 80 -2.83 0.19 -9.48
C SER A 80 -1.93 -0.50 -10.49
N SER A 81 -0.77 -1.00 -10.10
CA SER A 81 0.16 -1.61 -11.06
C SER A 81 0.14 -3.14 -11.10
N ASP A 82 -0.45 -3.80 -10.11
CA ASP A 82 -0.47 -5.26 -10.03
C ASP A 82 -1.86 -5.88 -9.75
N PHE A 83 -2.94 -5.06 -9.77
CA PHE A 83 -4.30 -5.58 -9.64
C PHE A 83 -4.60 -6.57 -10.77
N LEU A 84 -5.16 -7.73 -10.43
CA LEU A 84 -5.42 -8.86 -11.34
C LEU A 84 -4.15 -9.53 -11.95
N SER A 85 -2.96 -9.20 -11.52
CA SER A 85 -1.74 -9.87 -11.99
C SER A 85 -1.55 -11.25 -11.35
N ARG A 86 -2.17 -11.47 -10.20
CA ARG A 86 -2.11 -12.71 -9.43
C ARG A 86 -3.33 -12.84 -8.51
N PRO A 87 -3.64 -14.05 -8.02
CA PRO A 87 -4.66 -14.22 -7.01
C PRO A 87 -4.30 -13.47 -5.71
N VAL A 88 -5.29 -12.75 -5.17
CA VAL A 88 -5.19 -12.03 -3.90
C VAL A 88 -6.44 -12.33 -3.10
N ASP A 89 -6.27 -12.70 -1.83
CA ASP A 89 -7.38 -12.85 -0.91
C ASP A 89 -7.91 -11.47 -0.48
N ALA A 90 -8.98 -11.02 -1.13
CA ALA A 90 -9.57 -9.71 -0.88
C ALA A 90 -10.12 -9.55 0.56
N HIS A 91 -10.42 -10.65 1.26
CA HIS A 91 -10.90 -10.61 2.64
C HIS A 91 -9.86 -10.07 3.63
N ARG A 92 -8.59 -10.06 3.26
CA ARG A 92 -7.50 -9.48 4.07
C ARG A 92 -7.48 -7.96 4.08
N PHE A 93 -8.24 -7.31 3.19
CA PHE A 93 -8.23 -5.86 3.02
C PHE A 93 -9.56 -5.26 3.47
N GLY A 94 -9.48 -4.09 4.09
CA GLY A 94 -10.65 -3.22 4.28
C GLY A 94 -11.01 -2.47 3.00
N LEU A 95 -9.97 -2.15 2.20
CA LEU A 95 -10.13 -1.49 0.90
C LEU A 95 -8.95 -1.79 -0.02
N ILE A 96 -9.26 -2.08 -1.28
CA ILE A 96 -8.30 -2.10 -2.37
C ILE A 96 -8.73 -1.05 -3.38
N TYR A 97 -7.79 -0.25 -3.90
CA TYR A 97 -8.06 0.60 -5.05
C TYR A 97 -6.99 0.43 -6.12
N ALA A 98 -7.38 0.61 -7.37
CA ALA A 98 -6.51 0.44 -8.52
C ALA A 98 -6.91 1.36 -9.66
N GLY A 99 -6.01 2.21 -10.13
CA GLY A 99 -6.12 2.86 -11.43
C GLY A 99 -5.94 1.82 -12.53
N ALA A 100 -6.86 1.78 -13.50
CA ALA A 100 -6.89 0.70 -14.50
C ALA A 100 -5.76 0.78 -15.54
N GLN A 101 -5.15 1.94 -15.74
CA GLN A 101 -4.25 2.27 -16.86
C GLN A 101 -2.96 1.45 -16.95
N LYS A 102 -2.64 0.64 -15.93
CA LYS A 102 -1.45 -0.21 -15.94
C LYS A 102 -1.80 -1.65 -16.31
N ASN A 103 -2.25 -2.45 -15.37
CA ASN A 103 -2.43 -3.88 -15.60
C ASN A 103 -3.87 -4.28 -15.99
N VAL A 104 -4.87 -3.44 -15.75
CA VAL A 104 -6.28 -3.81 -15.91
C VAL A 104 -6.83 -3.44 -17.29
N GLY A 105 -6.59 -2.21 -17.77
CA GLY A 105 -7.22 -1.75 -19.00
C GLY A 105 -7.00 -0.25 -19.29
N PRO A 106 -8.04 0.44 -19.79
CA PRO A 106 -7.90 1.83 -20.24
C PRO A 106 -7.72 2.82 -19.08
N ALA A 107 -7.09 3.95 -19.39
CA ALA A 107 -7.02 5.09 -18.48
C ALA A 107 -8.42 5.70 -18.22
N GLY A 108 -8.56 6.41 -17.11
CA GLY A 108 -9.80 7.09 -16.75
C GLY A 108 -10.77 6.27 -15.89
N LEU A 109 -10.41 5.03 -15.56
CA LEU A 109 -11.16 4.16 -14.67
C LEU A 109 -10.38 3.89 -13.39
N CYS A 110 -11.07 3.92 -12.26
CA CYS A 110 -10.55 3.45 -10.98
C CYS A 110 -11.47 2.33 -10.46
N ILE A 111 -10.87 1.23 -10.02
CA ILE A 111 -11.55 0.11 -9.40
C ILE A 111 -11.37 0.25 -7.89
N VAL A 112 -12.47 0.07 -7.15
CA VAL A 112 -12.46 0.08 -5.68
C VAL A 112 -13.20 -1.16 -5.17
N VAL A 113 -12.53 -1.93 -4.32
CA VAL A 113 -13.11 -3.08 -3.62
C VAL A 113 -13.15 -2.74 -2.15
N ILE A 114 -14.32 -2.77 -1.54
CA ILE A 114 -14.56 -2.44 -0.13
C ILE A 114 -15.23 -3.62 0.55
N ARG A 115 -14.76 -3.93 1.76
CA ARG A 115 -15.40 -4.90 2.65
C ARG A 115 -16.37 -4.20 3.59
#